data_9e5a50ebec9f7169b0b40c2d0eb0364f
#
_entry.id   9e5a50ebec9f7169b0b40c2d0eb0364f
#
_cell.length_a   1.000
_cell.length_b   1.000
_cell.length_c   1.000
_cell.angle_alpha   90.00
_cell.angle_beta   90.00
_cell.angle_gamma   90.00
#
_symmetry.space_group_name_H-M   'P 1'
#
loop_
_entity.id
_entity.type
_entity.pdbx_description
1 polymer ?
#
loop_
_entity_poly.entity_id
_entity_poly.type
_entity_poly.pdbx_seq_one_letter_code
_entity_poly.pdbx_strand_id
1 'polypeptide(L)'
;MVKLFNPNLAQSAFASRLKKVYTLYTLGFISFCVVLAILEQIGLSQEFIGYAFLFATIFLYAGIGFLSKTNEPDNYYVAGRRVPALFNGMATGADWMSAASFIGMAGGLYVGGYKGLAFIMGWTGGYVFVALLLAPFLRRFGQYTIPDFLGTRYGGSMPRLIGIFIAILCSFTYVVGQIKGVGVITTRLTGVEFEVGVFLGLAGILVCSFLGGMRAVTWTQVSQYIVLIIAYLIPVVWLSITQTGNPIPQLSFGQQLQKVSILEDKIKADPAEAEVMKIVIEAKQKLSEDKAANGTKLNDNERDELSVVAKGST
;
A
#
# COMPACT_ATOMS: atom_id res chain seq x y z
N MET A 1 -6.20 50.16 -12.04
CA MET A 1 -5.75 49.67 -10.72
C MET A 1 -5.62 48.15 -10.81
N VAL A 2 -4.47 47.66 -11.22
CA VAL A 2 -4.19 46.20 -11.34
C VAL A 2 -3.94 45.72 -9.91
N LYS A 3 -4.89 44.97 -9.34
CA LYS A 3 -4.67 44.25 -8.08
C LYS A 3 -3.51 43.29 -8.33
N LEU A 4 -2.37 43.57 -7.72
CA LEU A 4 -1.21 42.63 -7.66
C LEU A 4 -1.69 41.29 -7.09
N PHE A 5 -1.92 40.36 -7.99
CA PHE A 5 -2.29 38.99 -7.63
C PHE A 5 -1.06 38.35 -6.99
N ASN A 6 -1.02 38.28 -5.65
CA ASN A 6 0.06 37.62 -4.94
C ASN A 6 -0.23 36.11 -4.91
N PRO A 7 0.47 35.29 -5.72
CA PRO A 7 0.22 33.86 -5.84
C PRO A 7 0.38 33.13 -4.51
N ASN A 8 1.24 33.61 -3.62
CA ASN A 8 1.47 32.99 -2.31
C ASN A 8 0.27 33.17 -1.36
N LEU A 9 -0.43 34.30 -1.42
CA LEU A 9 -1.64 34.54 -0.62
C LEU A 9 -2.82 33.70 -1.11
N ALA A 10 -2.98 33.53 -2.41
CA ALA A 10 -4.01 32.67 -2.98
C ALA A 10 -3.77 31.20 -2.63
N GLN A 11 -2.53 30.76 -2.65
CA GLN A 11 -2.15 29.38 -2.30
C GLN A 11 -2.32 29.11 -0.80
N SER A 12 -2.00 30.06 0.07
CA SER A 12 -2.20 29.92 1.52
C SER A 12 -3.69 29.91 1.90
N ALA A 13 -4.52 30.74 1.27
CA ALA A 13 -5.96 30.75 1.47
C ALA A 13 -6.61 29.45 1.00
N PHE A 14 -6.17 28.91 -0.13
CA PHE A 14 -6.62 27.60 -0.64
C PHE A 14 -6.25 26.47 0.33
N ALA A 15 -5.01 26.41 0.80
CA ALA A 15 -4.55 25.42 1.76
C ALA A 15 -5.31 25.50 3.10
N SER A 16 -5.60 26.71 3.58
CA SER A 16 -6.41 26.93 4.79
C SER A 16 -7.84 26.42 4.62
N ARG A 17 -8.46 26.67 3.47
CA ARG A 17 -9.80 26.18 3.15
C ARG A 17 -9.83 24.64 3.11
N LEU A 18 -8.83 24.03 2.49
CA LEU A 18 -8.70 22.56 2.46
C LEU A 18 -8.55 21.97 3.86
N LYS A 19 -7.71 22.56 4.72
CA LYS A 19 -7.58 22.12 6.11
C LYS A 19 -8.94 22.12 6.81
N LYS A 20 -9.72 23.19 6.69
CA LYS A 20 -11.07 23.27 7.29
C LYS A 20 -12.00 22.18 6.78
N VAL A 21 -12.02 21.95 5.47
CA VAL A 21 -12.87 20.91 4.85
C VAL A 21 -12.49 19.51 5.37
N TYR A 22 -11.19 19.18 5.39
CA TYR A 22 -10.74 17.86 5.85
C TYR A 22 -10.83 17.69 7.37
N THR A 23 -10.72 18.76 8.15
CA THR A 23 -11.03 18.68 9.58
C THR A 23 -12.50 18.35 9.81
N LEU A 24 -13.41 19.02 9.11
CA LEU A 24 -14.84 18.73 9.20
C LEU A 24 -15.17 17.31 8.72
N TYR A 25 -14.52 16.87 7.65
CA TYR A 25 -14.60 15.49 7.15
C TYR A 25 -14.17 14.47 8.21
N THR A 26 -13.03 14.71 8.87
CA THR A 26 -12.52 13.82 9.92
C THR A 26 -13.48 13.73 11.11
N LEU A 27 -14.01 14.86 11.56
CA LEU A 27 -15.00 14.89 12.63
C LEU A 27 -16.30 14.17 12.23
N GLY A 28 -16.75 14.37 10.99
CA GLY A 28 -17.93 13.68 10.45
C GLY A 28 -17.71 12.16 10.38
N PHE A 29 -16.53 11.73 9.95
CA PHE A 29 -16.17 10.30 9.90
C PHE A 29 -16.13 9.67 11.31
N ILE A 30 -15.49 10.33 12.26
CA ILE A 30 -15.45 9.85 13.66
C ILE A 30 -16.87 9.77 14.22
N SER A 31 -17.70 10.80 13.99
CA SER A 31 -19.10 10.80 14.43
C SER A 31 -19.90 9.64 13.81
N PHE A 32 -19.70 9.37 12.52
CA PHE A 32 -20.31 8.25 11.82
C PHE A 32 -19.91 6.91 12.46
N CYS A 33 -18.63 6.70 12.74
CA CYS A 33 -18.15 5.48 13.41
C CYS A 33 -18.74 5.33 14.83
N VAL A 34 -18.81 6.42 15.60
CA VAL A 34 -19.39 6.40 16.96
C VAL A 34 -20.88 6.05 16.90
N VAL A 35 -21.63 6.63 15.96
CA VAL A 35 -23.07 6.31 15.78
C VAL A 35 -23.24 4.84 15.44
N LEU A 36 -22.47 4.30 14.51
CA LEU A 36 -22.56 2.87 14.17
C LEU A 36 -22.17 1.96 15.34
N ALA A 37 -21.16 2.33 16.12
CA ALA A 37 -20.79 1.58 17.32
C ALA A 37 -21.89 1.57 18.39
N ILE A 38 -22.60 2.68 18.56
CA ILE A 38 -23.78 2.76 19.45
C ILE A 38 -24.92 1.87 18.92
N LEU A 39 -25.19 1.93 17.62
CA LEU A 39 -26.22 1.12 16.98
C LEU A 39 -25.91 -0.39 17.07
N GLU A 40 -24.65 -0.78 16.96
CA GLU A 40 -24.20 -2.16 17.19
C GLU A 40 -24.50 -2.62 18.63
N GLN A 41 -24.26 -1.77 19.62
CA GLN A 41 -24.57 -2.08 21.04
C GLN A 41 -26.08 -2.21 21.29
N ILE A 42 -26.92 -1.55 20.50
CA ILE A 42 -28.38 -1.64 20.57
C ILE A 42 -28.92 -2.89 19.84
N GLY A 43 -28.03 -3.64 19.14
CA GLY A 43 -28.38 -4.90 18.47
C GLY A 43 -28.55 -4.82 16.96
N LEU A 44 -28.01 -3.78 16.31
CA LEU A 44 -27.97 -3.71 14.85
C LEU A 44 -27.08 -4.82 14.29
N SER A 45 -27.52 -5.50 13.21
CA SER A 45 -26.75 -6.60 12.63
C SER A 45 -25.44 -6.13 12.00
N GLN A 46 -24.39 -6.95 12.10
CA GLN A 46 -23.08 -6.65 11.50
C GLN A 46 -23.16 -6.48 9.97
N GLU A 47 -24.06 -7.20 9.31
CA GLU A 47 -24.29 -7.06 7.87
C GLU A 47 -24.79 -5.65 7.53
N PHE A 48 -25.73 -5.11 8.31
CA PHE A 48 -26.22 -3.75 8.09
C PHE A 48 -25.11 -2.71 8.27
N ILE A 49 -24.25 -2.88 9.27
CA ILE A 49 -23.08 -2.03 9.48
C ILE A 49 -22.15 -2.12 8.28
N GLY A 50 -21.92 -3.32 7.75
CA GLY A 50 -21.12 -3.55 6.54
C GLY A 50 -21.69 -2.80 5.32
N TYR A 51 -22.99 -2.91 5.08
CA TYR A 51 -23.67 -2.15 4.02
C TYR A 51 -23.59 -0.64 4.24
N ALA A 52 -23.76 -0.16 5.46
CA ALA A 52 -23.67 1.26 5.78
C ALA A 52 -22.27 1.82 5.44
N PHE A 53 -21.20 1.10 5.80
CA PHE A 53 -19.84 1.48 5.42
C PHE A 53 -19.62 1.43 3.91
N LEU A 54 -20.06 0.38 3.24
CA LEU A 54 -19.89 0.22 1.80
C LEU A 54 -20.56 1.36 1.03
N PHE A 55 -21.84 1.61 1.30
CA PHE A 55 -22.57 2.67 0.60
C PHE A 55 -22.09 4.06 0.98
N ALA A 56 -21.76 4.32 2.25
CA ALA A 56 -21.19 5.60 2.67
C ALA A 56 -19.89 5.90 1.92
N THR A 57 -18.99 4.92 1.75
CA THR A 57 -17.73 5.09 1.01
C THR A 57 -17.97 5.28 -0.49
N ILE A 58 -18.86 4.50 -1.10
CA ILE A 58 -19.20 4.64 -2.53
C ILE A 58 -19.77 6.04 -2.80
N PHE A 59 -20.77 6.49 -2.04
CA PHE A 59 -21.40 7.79 -2.23
C PHE A 59 -20.42 8.94 -1.96
N LEU A 60 -19.57 8.81 -0.94
CA LEU A 60 -18.55 9.81 -0.64
C LEU A 60 -17.58 9.98 -1.81
N TYR A 61 -17.03 8.87 -2.30
CA TYR A 61 -16.01 8.91 -3.36
C TYR A 61 -16.61 9.28 -4.70
N ALA A 62 -17.77 8.76 -5.05
CA ALA A 62 -18.50 9.18 -6.23
C ALA A 62 -18.85 10.68 -6.16
N GLY A 63 -19.24 11.18 -4.99
CA GLY A 63 -19.50 12.60 -4.74
C GLY A 63 -18.26 13.48 -4.95
N ILE A 64 -17.11 13.07 -4.39
CA ILE A 64 -15.82 13.78 -4.64
C ILE A 64 -15.49 13.74 -6.13
N GLY A 65 -15.67 12.62 -6.79
CA GLY A 65 -15.46 12.46 -8.24
C GLY A 65 -16.32 13.42 -9.05
N PHE A 66 -17.60 13.50 -8.74
CA PHE A 66 -18.54 14.41 -9.40
C PHE A 66 -18.19 15.88 -9.17
N LEU A 67 -17.89 16.28 -7.93
CA LEU A 67 -17.49 17.64 -7.58
C LEU A 67 -16.14 18.06 -8.20
N SER A 68 -15.30 17.06 -8.50
CA SER A 68 -13.96 17.26 -9.09
C SER A 68 -13.96 17.13 -10.61
N LYS A 69 -15.12 16.93 -11.24
CA LYS A 69 -15.26 16.81 -12.68
C LYS A 69 -14.52 17.93 -13.43
N THR A 70 -13.77 17.56 -14.46
CA THR A 70 -13.00 18.49 -15.27
C THR A 70 -12.89 18.02 -16.71
N ASN A 71 -12.87 18.98 -17.63
CA ASN A 71 -12.58 18.76 -19.04
C ASN A 71 -11.22 19.32 -19.45
N GLU A 72 -10.46 19.90 -18.50
CA GLU A 72 -9.14 20.47 -18.75
C GLU A 72 -8.07 19.37 -18.63
N PRO A 73 -7.25 19.14 -19.69
CA PRO A 73 -6.22 18.10 -19.68
C PRO A 73 -5.25 18.22 -18.49
N ASP A 74 -4.80 19.42 -18.17
CA ASP A 74 -3.88 19.65 -17.04
C ASP A 74 -4.48 19.23 -15.69
N ASN A 75 -5.76 19.48 -15.49
CA ASN A 75 -6.45 19.06 -14.27
C ASN A 75 -6.71 17.55 -14.28
N TYR A 76 -7.01 16.98 -15.45
CA TYR A 76 -7.31 15.55 -15.60
C TYR A 76 -6.07 14.67 -15.40
N TYR A 77 -4.93 15.00 -16.03
CA TYR A 77 -3.73 14.17 -15.98
C TYR A 77 -2.81 14.46 -14.80
N VAL A 78 -2.71 15.71 -14.33
CA VAL A 78 -1.73 16.10 -13.31
C VAL A 78 -2.30 16.98 -12.19
N ALA A 79 -3.62 16.98 -12.01
CA ALA A 79 -4.33 17.80 -10.99
C ALA A 79 -3.93 19.29 -11.02
N GLY A 80 -3.64 19.82 -12.22
CA GLY A 80 -3.19 21.19 -12.44
C GLY A 80 -1.83 21.54 -11.82
N ARG A 81 -1.10 20.56 -11.28
CA ARG A 81 0.19 20.71 -10.56
C ARG A 81 0.12 21.70 -9.38
N ARG A 82 -1.07 21.91 -8.80
CA ARG A 82 -1.35 22.90 -7.74
C ARG A 82 -1.67 22.29 -6.38
N VAL A 83 -1.53 20.96 -6.24
CA VAL A 83 -1.79 20.28 -4.96
C VAL A 83 -0.73 20.71 -3.94
N PRO A 84 -1.12 21.24 -2.76
CA PRO A 84 -0.17 21.61 -1.72
C PRO A 84 0.60 20.41 -1.21
N ALA A 85 1.87 20.58 -0.81
CA ALA A 85 2.79 19.50 -0.47
C ALA A 85 2.24 18.52 0.58
N LEU A 86 1.59 19.02 1.63
CA LEU A 86 0.97 18.19 2.66
C LEU A 86 -0.08 17.24 2.08
N PHE A 87 -1.01 17.75 1.30
CA PHE A 87 -2.10 16.96 0.70
C PHE A 87 -1.57 16.00 -0.38
N ASN A 88 -0.54 16.41 -1.12
CA ASN A 88 0.13 15.53 -2.06
C ASN A 88 0.83 14.36 -1.34
N GLY A 89 1.48 14.62 -0.20
CA GLY A 89 2.06 13.58 0.65
C GLY A 89 1.01 12.62 1.19
N MET A 90 -0.14 13.13 1.65
CA MET A 90 -1.26 12.30 2.10
C MET A 90 -1.81 11.43 0.97
N ALA A 91 -2.01 12.00 -0.23
CA ALA A 91 -2.48 11.24 -1.38
C ALA A 91 -1.49 10.14 -1.79
N THR A 92 -0.19 10.44 -1.84
CA THR A 92 0.85 9.45 -2.13
C THR A 92 0.93 8.36 -1.05
N GLY A 93 0.76 8.73 0.22
CA GLY A 93 0.68 7.76 1.32
C GLY A 93 -0.52 6.83 1.21
N ALA A 94 -1.70 7.36 0.84
CA ALA A 94 -2.90 6.54 0.60
C ALA A 94 -2.74 5.59 -0.58
N ASP A 95 -2.06 6.03 -1.63
CA ASP A 95 -1.78 5.21 -2.82
C ASP A 95 -0.92 3.99 -2.47
N TRP A 96 0.04 4.16 -1.57
CA TRP A 96 0.83 3.04 -1.04
C TRP A 96 0.00 2.09 -0.15
N MET A 97 -0.96 2.61 0.61
CA MET A 97 -1.85 1.85 1.52
C MET A 97 -2.95 1.13 0.73
N SER A 98 -2.58 0.16 -0.08
CA SER A 98 -3.46 -0.61 -0.96
C SER A 98 -3.87 -1.96 -0.34
N ALA A 99 -4.77 -2.68 -0.99
CA ALA A 99 -5.13 -4.05 -0.62
C ALA A 99 -3.90 -4.98 -0.57
N ALA A 100 -2.93 -4.77 -1.48
CA ALA A 100 -1.70 -5.55 -1.48
C ALA A 100 -0.86 -5.33 -0.22
N SER A 101 -0.74 -4.09 0.27
CA SER A 101 0.02 -3.79 1.49
C SER A 101 -0.74 -4.16 2.76
N PHE A 102 -2.04 -3.88 2.86
CA PHE A 102 -2.79 -4.16 4.08
C PHE A 102 -3.16 -5.63 4.24
N ILE A 103 -3.61 -6.29 3.18
CA ILE A 103 -4.08 -7.67 3.24
C ILE A 103 -2.94 -8.61 2.83
N GLY A 104 -2.36 -8.39 1.65
CA GLY A 104 -1.35 -9.29 1.07
C GLY A 104 -0.06 -9.31 1.89
N MET A 105 0.49 -8.14 2.21
CA MET A 105 1.75 -8.05 2.95
C MET A 105 1.59 -8.42 4.42
N ALA A 106 0.48 -8.01 5.07
CA ALA A 106 0.19 -8.43 6.44
C ALA A 106 0.04 -9.94 6.55
N GLY A 107 -0.68 -10.58 5.61
CA GLY A 107 -0.78 -12.03 5.51
C GLY A 107 0.56 -12.70 5.23
N GLY A 108 1.36 -12.12 4.33
CA GLY A 108 2.71 -12.60 4.03
C GLY A 108 3.66 -12.54 5.25
N LEU A 109 3.55 -11.48 6.06
CA LEU A 109 4.29 -11.38 7.33
C LEU A 109 3.82 -12.41 8.36
N TYR A 110 2.51 -12.63 8.45
CA TYR A 110 1.95 -13.61 9.37
C TYR A 110 2.42 -15.03 9.05
N VAL A 111 2.43 -15.42 7.77
CA VAL A 111 2.84 -16.76 7.34
C VAL A 111 4.37 -16.89 7.25
N GLY A 112 5.05 -15.90 6.69
CA GLY A 112 6.50 -15.93 6.41
C GLY A 112 7.39 -15.40 7.54
N GLY A 113 6.80 -14.78 8.56
CA GLY A 113 7.51 -14.22 9.71
C GLY A 113 8.46 -13.09 9.35
N TYR A 114 9.55 -12.99 10.10
CA TYR A 114 10.51 -11.88 10.04
C TYR A 114 11.11 -11.62 8.64
N LYS A 115 11.25 -12.64 7.80
CA LYS A 115 11.75 -12.51 6.42
C LYS A 115 10.93 -11.54 5.56
N GLY A 116 9.64 -11.41 5.85
CA GLY A 116 8.75 -10.49 5.15
C GLY A 116 9.09 -9.01 5.35
N LEU A 117 9.82 -8.65 6.41
CA LEU A 117 10.27 -7.27 6.65
C LEU A 117 11.22 -6.75 5.58
N ALA A 118 11.95 -7.62 4.88
CA ALA A 118 12.83 -7.23 3.77
C ALA A 118 12.05 -6.49 2.66
N PHE A 119 10.82 -6.93 2.36
CA PHE A 119 9.97 -6.25 1.37
C PHE A 119 9.55 -4.86 1.83
N ILE A 120 9.19 -4.71 3.12
CA ILE A 120 8.77 -3.42 3.69
C ILE A 120 9.93 -2.43 3.67
N MET A 121 11.11 -2.85 4.10
CA MET A 121 12.31 -2.01 4.10
C MET A 121 12.74 -1.63 2.67
N GLY A 122 12.70 -2.58 1.74
CA GLY A 122 13.01 -2.34 0.33
C GLY A 122 12.06 -1.33 -0.31
N TRP A 123 10.76 -1.46 -0.09
CA TRP A 123 9.77 -0.53 -0.60
C TRP A 123 9.91 0.86 0.01
N THR A 124 10.03 0.95 1.32
CA THR A 124 10.18 2.24 2.01
C THR A 124 11.43 2.97 1.52
N GLY A 125 12.56 2.28 1.45
CA GLY A 125 13.80 2.82 0.89
C GLY A 125 13.66 3.24 -0.58
N GLY A 126 13.00 2.41 -1.40
CA GLY A 126 12.70 2.71 -2.80
C GLY A 126 11.91 4.00 -2.99
N TYR A 127 10.86 4.22 -2.21
CA TYR A 127 10.09 5.47 -2.25
C TYR A 127 10.92 6.70 -1.87
N VAL A 128 11.80 6.57 -0.88
CA VAL A 128 12.73 7.65 -0.50
C VAL A 128 13.66 7.99 -1.67
N PHE A 129 14.24 6.99 -2.33
CA PHE A 129 15.08 7.21 -3.51
C PHE A 129 14.31 7.85 -4.67
N VAL A 130 13.09 7.39 -4.96
CA VAL A 130 12.25 8.02 -5.98
C VAL A 130 11.95 9.47 -5.63
N ALA A 131 11.59 9.77 -4.39
CA ALA A 131 11.26 11.12 -3.96
C ALA A 131 12.46 12.09 -4.05
N LEU A 132 13.66 11.62 -3.70
CA LEU A 132 14.86 12.46 -3.66
C LEU A 132 15.56 12.55 -5.02
N LEU A 133 15.63 11.45 -5.76
CA LEU A 133 16.49 11.36 -6.95
C LEU A 133 15.73 11.45 -8.27
N LEU A 134 14.51 10.91 -8.36
CA LEU A 134 13.75 10.84 -9.62
C LEU A 134 12.67 11.90 -9.75
N ALA A 135 11.84 12.06 -8.74
CA ALA A 135 10.66 12.93 -8.82
C ALA A 135 11.00 14.40 -9.15
N PRO A 136 12.06 15.03 -8.62
CA PRO A 136 12.42 16.39 -8.96
C PRO A 136 12.78 16.55 -10.45
N PHE A 137 13.48 15.58 -11.04
CA PHE A 137 13.87 15.61 -12.45
C PHE A 137 12.67 15.40 -13.36
N LEU A 138 11.84 14.40 -13.09
CA LEU A 138 10.62 14.14 -13.85
C LEU A 138 9.66 15.33 -13.82
N ARG A 139 9.50 15.98 -12.66
CA ARG A 139 8.69 17.17 -12.53
C ARG A 139 9.22 18.35 -13.36
N ARG A 140 10.54 18.59 -13.35
CA ARG A 140 11.17 19.64 -14.17
C ARG A 140 11.06 19.37 -15.65
N PHE A 141 11.13 18.09 -16.06
CA PHE A 141 10.98 17.67 -17.45
C PHE A 141 9.57 17.96 -18.00
N GLY A 142 8.55 17.90 -17.16
CA GLY A 142 7.22 18.47 -17.41
C GLY A 142 6.27 17.61 -18.23
N GLN A 143 6.59 16.36 -18.56
CA GLN A 143 5.69 15.46 -19.27
C GLN A 143 4.58 14.92 -18.36
N TYR A 144 3.48 14.46 -18.96
CA TYR A 144 2.33 13.92 -18.23
C TYR A 144 2.52 12.47 -17.79
N THR A 145 3.18 11.67 -18.61
CA THR A 145 3.34 10.23 -18.38
C THR A 145 4.79 9.79 -18.55
N ILE A 146 5.13 8.63 -17.98
CA ILE A 146 6.47 8.02 -18.17
C ILE A 146 6.72 7.64 -19.64
N PRO A 147 5.77 7.07 -20.41
CA PRO A 147 5.95 6.89 -21.85
C PRO A 147 6.26 8.18 -22.61
N ASP A 148 5.61 9.30 -22.28
CA ASP A 148 5.89 10.59 -22.90
C ASP A 148 7.31 11.09 -22.56
N PHE A 149 7.73 10.90 -21.30
CA PHE A 149 9.10 11.19 -20.88
C PHE A 149 10.13 10.37 -21.69
N LEU A 150 9.91 9.07 -21.85
CA LEU A 150 10.80 8.20 -22.61
C LEU A 150 10.88 8.62 -24.10
N GLY A 151 9.74 8.90 -24.72
CA GLY A 151 9.68 9.36 -26.10
C GLY A 151 10.40 10.68 -26.32
N THR A 152 10.26 11.63 -25.38
CA THR A 152 10.91 12.94 -25.49
C THR A 152 12.42 12.86 -25.14
N ARG A 153 12.79 12.03 -24.16
CA ARG A 153 14.19 11.90 -23.70
C ARG A 153 15.09 11.18 -24.70
N TYR A 154 14.58 10.09 -25.29
CA TYR A 154 15.37 9.23 -26.18
C TYR A 154 15.08 9.47 -27.67
N GLY A 155 14.06 10.25 -27.99
CA GLY A 155 13.64 10.55 -29.36
C GLY A 155 12.91 9.38 -30.02
N GLY A 156 11.90 9.73 -30.84
CA GLY A 156 11.17 8.76 -31.65
C GLY A 156 10.01 8.07 -30.97
N SER A 157 9.28 7.30 -31.76
CA SER A 157 8.06 6.60 -31.33
C SER A 157 8.33 5.28 -30.59
N MET A 158 9.45 4.61 -30.89
CA MET A 158 9.73 3.29 -30.32
C MET A 158 9.91 3.29 -28.80
N PRO A 159 10.70 4.17 -28.15
CA PRO A 159 10.80 4.22 -26.71
C PRO A 159 9.46 4.53 -26.04
N ARG A 160 8.64 5.37 -26.68
CA ARG A 160 7.29 5.68 -26.21
C ARG A 160 6.37 4.47 -26.26
N LEU A 161 6.35 3.72 -27.38
CA LEU A 161 5.53 2.51 -27.55
C LEU A 161 5.91 1.41 -26.55
N ILE A 162 7.20 1.17 -26.36
CA ILE A 162 7.69 0.23 -25.34
C ILE A 162 7.24 0.67 -23.95
N GLY A 163 7.38 1.97 -23.64
CA GLY A 163 6.93 2.53 -22.37
C GLY A 163 5.42 2.36 -22.16
N ILE A 164 4.59 2.55 -23.18
CA ILE A 164 3.14 2.34 -23.13
C ILE A 164 2.83 0.87 -22.83
N PHE A 165 3.45 -0.06 -23.58
CA PHE A 165 3.22 -1.49 -23.39
C PHE A 165 3.55 -1.94 -21.96
N ILE A 166 4.71 -1.54 -21.45
CA ILE A 166 5.15 -1.87 -20.09
C ILE A 166 4.21 -1.23 -19.05
N ALA A 167 3.82 0.03 -19.24
CA ALA A 167 2.91 0.73 -18.32
C ALA A 167 1.54 0.04 -18.26
N ILE A 168 0.99 -0.40 -19.40
CA ILE A 168 -0.28 -1.15 -19.44
C ILE A 168 -0.14 -2.49 -18.71
N LEU A 169 0.93 -3.24 -18.97
CA LEU A 169 1.16 -4.54 -18.34
C LEU A 169 1.29 -4.43 -16.81
N CYS A 170 2.08 -3.46 -16.33
CA CYS A 170 2.25 -3.20 -14.90
C CYS A 170 0.92 -2.77 -14.25
N SER A 171 0.19 -1.85 -14.89
CA SER A 171 -1.10 -1.37 -14.37
C SER A 171 -2.15 -2.47 -14.34
N PHE A 172 -2.22 -3.30 -15.38
CA PHE A 172 -3.14 -4.43 -15.44
C PHE A 172 -2.89 -5.43 -14.31
N THR A 173 -1.63 -5.82 -14.12
CA THR A 173 -1.23 -6.73 -13.03
C THR A 173 -1.60 -6.18 -11.66
N TYR A 174 -1.35 -4.88 -11.45
CA TYR A 174 -1.71 -4.20 -10.20
C TYR A 174 -3.23 -4.18 -9.97
N VAL A 175 -4.01 -3.82 -10.99
CA VAL A 175 -5.48 -3.76 -10.92
C VAL A 175 -6.10 -5.11 -10.57
N VAL A 176 -5.59 -6.22 -11.13
CA VAL A 176 -6.07 -7.57 -10.80
C VAL A 176 -5.94 -7.85 -9.30
N GLY A 177 -4.81 -7.49 -8.69
CA GLY A 177 -4.60 -7.64 -7.25
C GLY A 177 -5.57 -6.78 -6.43
N GLN A 178 -5.84 -5.54 -6.86
CA GLN A 178 -6.77 -4.62 -6.17
C GLN A 178 -8.22 -5.11 -6.26
N ILE A 179 -8.66 -5.57 -7.43
CA ILE A 179 -10.01 -6.13 -7.65
C ILE A 179 -10.25 -7.32 -6.73
N LYS A 180 -9.26 -8.23 -6.62
CA LYS A 180 -9.35 -9.37 -5.71
C LYS A 180 -9.52 -8.91 -4.25
N GLY A 181 -8.75 -7.91 -3.82
CA GLY A 181 -8.85 -7.35 -2.49
C GLY A 181 -10.23 -6.73 -2.20
N VAL A 182 -10.74 -5.94 -3.15
CA VAL A 182 -12.08 -5.33 -3.05
C VAL A 182 -13.17 -6.40 -2.94
N GLY A 183 -13.15 -7.44 -3.80
CA GLY A 183 -14.11 -8.53 -3.76
C GLY A 183 -14.11 -9.24 -2.40
N VAL A 184 -12.94 -9.64 -1.91
CA VAL A 184 -12.80 -10.34 -0.61
C VAL A 184 -13.35 -9.50 0.55
N ILE A 185 -13.01 -8.21 0.61
CA ILE A 185 -13.48 -7.34 1.70
C ILE A 185 -14.98 -7.11 1.60
N THR A 186 -15.51 -6.83 0.41
CA THR A 186 -16.96 -6.59 0.24
C THR A 186 -17.76 -7.84 0.61
N THR A 187 -17.36 -9.01 0.13
CA THR A 187 -17.99 -10.29 0.50
C THR A 187 -17.96 -10.50 2.03
N ARG A 188 -16.82 -10.22 2.65
CA ARG A 188 -16.69 -10.41 4.11
C ARG A 188 -17.56 -9.46 4.92
N LEU A 189 -17.75 -8.23 4.46
CA LEU A 189 -18.53 -7.21 5.17
C LEU A 189 -20.04 -7.35 4.95
N THR A 190 -20.47 -7.80 3.77
CA THR A 190 -21.87 -7.77 3.36
C THR A 190 -22.50 -9.15 3.14
N GLY A 191 -21.69 -10.21 3.13
CA GLY A 191 -22.17 -11.55 2.83
C GLY A 191 -22.53 -11.82 1.36
N VAL A 192 -22.38 -10.83 0.45
CA VAL A 192 -22.67 -11.03 -0.98
C VAL A 192 -21.62 -11.91 -1.65
N GLU A 193 -21.98 -12.49 -2.79
CA GLU A 193 -21.06 -13.27 -3.61
C GLU A 193 -19.88 -12.40 -4.09
N PHE A 194 -18.72 -13.04 -4.30
CA PHE A 194 -17.48 -12.35 -4.65
C PHE A 194 -17.60 -11.49 -5.90
N GLU A 195 -18.23 -11.99 -6.96
CA GLU A 195 -18.42 -11.29 -8.22
C GLU A 195 -19.27 -10.02 -8.04
N VAL A 196 -20.36 -10.12 -7.28
CA VAL A 196 -21.20 -8.96 -6.93
C VAL A 196 -20.42 -7.95 -6.10
N GLY A 197 -19.64 -8.42 -5.15
CA GLY A 197 -18.76 -7.60 -4.32
C GLY A 197 -17.74 -6.80 -5.14
N VAL A 198 -17.16 -7.42 -6.15
CA VAL A 198 -16.25 -6.76 -7.11
C VAL A 198 -16.94 -5.62 -7.84
N PHE A 199 -18.13 -5.85 -8.42
CA PHE A 199 -18.85 -4.82 -9.18
C PHE A 199 -19.28 -3.65 -8.27
N LEU A 200 -19.79 -3.93 -7.09
CA LEU A 200 -20.18 -2.91 -6.11
C LEU A 200 -18.98 -2.04 -5.70
N GLY A 201 -17.85 -2.66 -5.37
CA GLY A 201 -16.65 -1.93 -4.96
C GLY A 201 -16.03 -1.11 -6.08
N LEU A 202 -16.09 -1.58 -7.33
CA LEU A 202 -15.56 -0.85 -8.48
C LEU A 202 -16.43 0.32 -8.92
N ALA A 203 -17.73 0.28 -8.68
CA ALA A 203 -18.66 1.30 -9.18
C ALA A 203 -18.25 2.72 -8.76
N GLY A 204 -17.95 2.96 -7.48
CA GLY A 204 -17.52 4.27 -6.97
C GLY A 204 -16.18 4.72 -7.55
N ILE A 205 -15.24 3.79 -7.71
CA ILE A 205 -13.91 4.05 -8.26
C ILE A 205 -14.00 4.46 -9.73
N LEU A 206 -14.80 3.76 -10.52
CA LEU A 206 -14.99 4.07 -11.94
C LEU A 206 -15.61 5.44 -12.14
N VAL A 207 -16.66 5.79 -11.40
CA VAL A 207 -17.27 7.12 -11.46
C VAL A 207 -16.26 8.20 -11.14
N CYS A 208 -15.49 8.04 -10.05
CA CYS A 208 -14.48 9.00 -9.64
C CYS A 208 -13.40 9.18 -10.71
N SER A 209 -12.86 8.08 -11.22
CA SER A 209 -11.75 8.07 -12.17
C SER A 209 -12.15 8.65 -13.54
N PHE A 210 -13.31 8.26 -14.09
CA PHE A 210 -13.76 8.75 -15.38
C PHE A 210 -14.14 10.22 -15.39
N LEU A 211 -14.79 10.72 -14.33
CA LEU A 211 -15.27 12.11 -14.32
C LEU A 211 -14.19 13.13 -14.00
N GLY A 212 -13.26 12.80 -13.12
CA GLY A 212 -12.33 13.82 -12.60
C GLY A 212 -10.85 13.50 -12.77
N GLY A 213 -10.48 12.31 -13.26
CA GLY A 213 -9.10 11.90 -13.46
C GLY A 213 -8.24 12.10 -12.19
N MET A 214 -6.96 12.50 -12.38
CA MET A 214 -6.02 12.71 -11.27
C MET A 214 -6.47 13.76 -10.25
N ARG A 215 -7.26 14.74 -10.67
CA ARG A 215 -7.81 15.73 -9.72
C ARG A 215 -8.77 15.08 -8.73
N ALA A 216 -9.71 14.27 -9.20
CA ALA A 216 -10.64 13.55 -8.34
C ALA A 216 -9.93 12.49 -7.50
N VAL A 217 -9.08 11.70 -8.12
CA VAL A 217 -8.28 10.65 -7.45
C VAL A 217 -7.46 11.24 -6.30
N THR A 218 -6.75 12.35 -6.52
CA THR A 218 -5.93 12.99 -5.48
C THR A 218 -6.76 13.39 -4.25
N TRP A 219 -7.92 14.03 -4.44
CA TRP A 219 -8.75 14.47 -3.30
C TRP A 219 -9.45 13.31 -2.60
N THR A 220 -9.81 12.26 -3.34
CA THR A 220 -10.32 11.02 -2.78
C THR A 220 -9.25 10.33 -1.93
N GLN A 221 -8.02 10.24 -2.41
CA GLN A 221 -6.90 9.65 -1.68
C GLN A 221 -6.55 10.41 -0.40
N VAL A 222 -6.65 11.74 -0.40
CA VAL A 222 -6.49 12.54 0.84
C VAL A 222 -7.54 12.13 1.89
N SER A 223 -8.80 11.96 1.48
CA SER A 223 -9.86 11.48 2.36
C SER A 223 -9.58 10.06 2.87
N GLN A 224 -9.16 9.17 1.98
CA GLN A 224 -8.79 7.80 2.30
C GLN A 224 -7.61 7.74 3.28
N TYR A 225 -6.58 8.57 3.09
CA TYR A 225 -5.42 8.63 3.98
C TYR A 225 -5.82 8.86 5.43
N ILE A 226 -6.74 9.80 5.67
CA ILE A 226 -7.23 10.11 7.03
C ILE A 226 -7.90 8.89 7.65
N VAL A 227 -8.79 8.24 6.91
CA VAL A 227 -9.48 7.03 7.38
C VAL A 227 -8.49 5.89 7.63
N LEU A 228 -7.59 5.64 6.69
CA LEU A 228 -6.62 4.54 6.76
C LEU A 228 -5.66 4.69 7.94
N ILE A 229 -5.14 5.90 8.17
CA ILE A 229 -4.23 6.14 9.30
C ILE A 229 -4.95 5.90 10.64
N ILE A 230 -6.17 6.39 10.80
CA ILE A 230 -6.95 6.19 12.02
C ILE A 230 -7.26 4.70 12.20
N ALA A 231 -7.80 4.05 11.18
CA ALA A 231 -8.20 2.65 11.22
C ALA A 231 -7.01 1.70 11.45
N TYR A 232 -5.83 2.05 10.97
CA TYR A 232 -4.62 1.26 11.16
C TYR A 232 -3.98 1.46 12.53
N LEU A 233 -3.88 2.70 12.98
CA LEU A 233 -3.22 3.01 14.26
C LEU A 233 -3.99 2.49 15.47
N ILE A 234 -5.32 2.51 15.45
CA ILE A 234 -6.13 2.06 16.60
C ILE A 234 -5.79 0.61 16.99
N PRO A 235 -5.92 -0.41 16.13
CA PRO A 235 -5.63 -1.79 16.51
C PRO A 235 -4.15 -2.01 16.81
N VAL A 236 -3.24 -1.34 16.11
CA VAL A 236 -1.79 -1.49 16.33
C VAL A 236 -1.36 -0.91 17.67
N VAL A 237 -1.85 0.27 18.04
CA VAL A 237 -1.59 0.89 19.35
C VAL A 237 -2.23 0.06 20.47
N TRP A 238 -3.48 -0.37 20.28
CA TRP A 238 -4.17 -1.21 21.26
C TRP A 238 -3.42 -2.53 21.50
N LEU A 239 -2.99 -3.20 20.44
CA LEU A 239 -2.18 -4.42 20.53
C LEU A 239 -0.85 -4.17 21.22
N SER A 240 -0.18 -3.06 20.92
CA SER A 240 1.08 -2.67 21.57
C SER A 240 0.89 -2.48 23.07
N ILE A 241 -0.16 -1.79 23.50
CA ILE A 241 -0.47 -1.59 24.92
C ILE A 241 -0.74 -2.93 25.60
N THR A 242 -1.57 -3.78 25.00
CA THR A 242 -1.96 -5.07 25.62
C THR A 242 -0.79 -6.05 25.71
N GLN A 243 0.12 -6.06 24.74
CA GLN A 243 1.24 -7.01 24.70
C GLN A 243 2.50 -6.51 25.43
N THR A 244 2.73 -5.21 25.47
CA THR A 244 3.98 -4.63 25.94
C THR A 244 3.83 -3.52 26.99
N GLY A 245 2.60 -3.05 27.23
CA GLY A 245 2.33 -1.89 28.10
C GLY A 245 2.71 -0.54 27.49
N ASN A 246 3.24 -0.51 26.25
CA ASN A 246 3.73 0.72 25.61
C ASN A 246 2.79 1.13 24.45
N PRO A 247 2.29 2.38 24.41
CA PRO A 247 1.43 2.85 23.33
C PRO A 247 2.16 3.12 22.00
N ILE A 248 3.50 3.09 21.97
CA ILE A 248 4.30 3.34 20.76
C ILE A 248 4.87 2.01 20.26
N PRO A 249 4.26 1.41 19.21
CA PRO A 249 4.65 0.09 18.69
C PRO A 249 6.12 0.01 18.27
N GLN A 250 6.66 1.10 17.71
CA GLN A 250 8.04 1.18 17.23
C GLN A 250 9.07 1.01 18.35
N LEU A 251 8.77 1.50 19.55
CA LEU A 251 9.65 1.34 20.73
C LEU A 251 9.54 -0.07 21.31
N SER A 252 8.33 -0.64 21.29
CA SER A 252 8.08 -2.00 21.80
C SER A 252 8.69 -3.08 20.92
N PHE A 253 8.82 -2.82 19.63
CA PHE A 253 9.32 -3.79 18.65
C PHE A 253 10.75 -4.27 18.99
N GLY A 254 11.65 -3.37 19.37
CA GLY A 254 13.01 -3.72 19.77
C GLY A 254 13.06 -4.65 20.97
N GLN A 255 12.19 -4.44 21.97
CA GLN A 255 12.09 -5.31 23.15
C GLN A 255 11.59 -6.71 22.80
N GLN A 256 10.65 -6.83 21.86
CA GLN A 256 10.17 -8.14 21.40
C GLN A 256 11.23 -8.88 20.58
N LEU A 257 12.00 -8.18 19.75
CA LEU A 257 13.15 -8.76 19.05
C LEU A 257 14.20 -9.33 19.98
N GLN A 258 14.44 -8.68 21.13
CA GLN A 258 15.37 -9.20 22.12
C GLN A 258 14.91 -10.56 22.69
N LYS A 259 13.59 -10.75 22.90
CA LYS A 259 13.05 -12.06 23.30
C LYS A 259 13.26 -13.12 22.24
N VAL A 260 13.10 -12.75 20.96
CA VAL A 260 13.38 -13.67 19.83
C VAL A 260 14.86 -14.05 19.82
N SER A 261 15.78 -13.10 19.98
CA SER A 261 17.22 -13.39 20.03
C SER A 261 17.59 -14.33 21.19
N ILE A 262 17.01 -14.12 22.37
CA ILE A 262 17.21 -15.01 23.52
C ILE A 262 16.71 -16.44 23.21
N LEU A 263 15.57 -16.56 22.51
CA LEU A 263 15.02 -17.86 22.10
C LEU A 263 15.91 -18.54 21.05
N GLU A 264 16.39 -17.77 20.07
CA GLU A 264 17.35 -18.24 19.07
C GLU A 264 18.63 -18.76 19.70
N ASP A 265 19.18 -18.04 20.70
CA ASP A 265 20.38 -18.45 21.40
C ASP A 265 20.16 -19.75 22.19
N LYS A 266 18.99 -19.92 22.80
CA LYS A 266 18.61 -21.17 23.46
C LYS A 266 18.53 -22.35 22.49
N ILE A 267 17.89 -22.13 21.33
CA ILE A 267 17.78 -23.16 20.28
C ILE A 267 19.16 -23.52 19.74
N LYS A 268 20.02 -22.53 19.47
CA LYS A 268 21.40 -22.77 19.01
C LYS A 268 22.27 -23.50 20.03
N ALA A 269 21.97 -23.34 21.32
CA ALA A 269 22.67 -24.02 22.41
C ALA A 269 22.16 -25.46 22.65
N ASP A 270 21.06 -25.88 22.04
CA ASP A 270 20.53 -27.24 22.15
C ASP A 270 21.44 -28.22 21.36
N PRO A 271 21.98 -29.26 21.98
CA PRO A 271 22.82 -30.23 21.29
C PRO A 271 22.14 -30.93 20.10
N ALA A 272 20.83 -31.17 20.19
CA ALA A 272 20.06 -31.78 19.10
C ALA A 272 19.95 -30.84 17.88
N GLU A 273 19.70 -29.58 18.12
CA GLU A 273 19.67 -28.55 17.05
C GLU A 273 21.07 -28.30 16.46
N ALA A 274 22.12 -28.36 17.28
CA ALA A 274 23.50 -28.22 16.80
C ALA A 274 23.90 -29.33 15.82
N GLU A 275 23.37 -30.56 16.00
CA GLU A 275 23.59 -31.67 15.09
C GLU A 275 22.83 -31.48 13.77
N VAL A 276 21.55 -31.10 13.84
CA VAL A 276 20.75 -30.73 12.66
C VAL A 276 21.39 -29.58 11.87
N MET A 277 21.88 -28.56 12.56
CA MET A 277 22.58 -27.43 11.91
C MET A 277 23.86 -27.85 11.20
N LYS A 278 24.63 -28.80 11.72
CA LYS A 278 25.80 -29.37 11.01
C LYS A 278 25.39 -30.03 9.72
N ILE A 279 24.37 -30.88 9.74
CA ILE A 279 23.84 -31.56 8.55
C ILE A 279 23.38 -30.53 7.50
N VAL A 280 22.67 -29.48 7.90
CA VAL A 280 22.22 -28.41 7.00
C VAL A 280 23.39 -27.61 6.41
N ILE A 281 24.41 -27.30 7.21
CA ILE A 281 25.62 -26.59 6.76
C ILE A 281 26.41 -27.48 5.77
N GLU A 282 26.60 -28.72 6.04
CA GLU A 282 27.28 -29.68 5.15
C GLU A 282 26.52 -29.83 3.81
N ALA A 283 25.20 -29.92 3.86
CA ALA A 283 24.38 -29.97 2.65
C ALA A 283 24.53 -28.69 1.82
N LYS A 284 24.52 -27.50 2.45
CA LYS A 284 24.75 -26.22 1.78
C LYS A 284 26.16 -26.11 1.17
N GLN A 285 27.16 -26.59 1.86
CA GLN A 285 28.55 -26.61 1.35
C GLN A 285 28.67 -27.52 0.12
N LYS A 286 28.15 -28.74 0.15
CA LYS A 286 28.15 -29.66 -1.00
C LYS A 286 27.43 -29.05 -2.21
N LEU A 287 26.25 -28.42 -2.00
CA LEU A 287 25.53 -27.71 -3.07
C LEU A 287 26.32 -26.53 -3.63
N SER A 288 27.03 -25.77 -2.79
CA SER A 288 27.83 -24.63 -3.22
C SER A 288 29.07 -25.07 -4.01
N GLU A 289 29.68 -26.19 -3.62
CA GLU A 289 30.82 -26.80 -4.34
C GLU A 289 30.42 -27.40 -5.69
N ASP A 290 29.23 -28.04 -5.76
CA ASP A 290 28.67 -28.50 -7.02
C ASP A 290 28.36 -27.37 -7.96
N LYS A 291 27.78 -26.29 -7.45
CA LYS A 291 27.53 -25.07 -8.22
C LYS A 291 28.81 -24.40 -8.74
N ALA A 292 29.85 -24.37 -7.92
CA ALA A 292 31.16 -23.86 -8.31
C ALA A 292 31.83 -24.76 -9.38
N ALA A 293 31.52 -26.06 -9.40
CA ALA A 293 31.97 -27.03 -10.38
C ALA A 293 31.05 -27.18 -11.61
N ASN A 294 30.18 -26.20 -11.86
CA ASN A 294 29.19 -26.19 -12.95
C ASN A 294 28.24 -27.41 -12.95
N GLY A 295 27.90 -27.93 -11.79
CA GLY A 295 26.94 -29.03 -11.63
C GLY A 295 27.51 -30.41 -12.04
N THR A 296 28.79 -30.63 -11.93
CA THR A 296 29.44 -31.87 -12.36
C THR A 296 29.76 -32.84 -11.21
N LYS A 297 29.60 -32.42 -9.95
CA LYS A 297 29.96 -33.22 -8.77
C LYS A 297 28.82 -34.03 -8.20
N LEU A 298 27.58 -33.62 -8.38
CA LEU A 298 26.40 -34.29 -7.84
C LEU A 298 25.46 -34.71 -8.97
N ASN A 299 24.77 -35.84 -8.80
CA ASN A 299 23.71 -36.24 -9.70
C ASN A 299 22.40 -35.48 -9.33
N ASP A 300 21.38 -35.51 -10.20
CA ASP A 300 20.16 -34.75 -10.00
C ASP A 300 19.40 -35.18 -8.75
N ASN A 301 19.36 -36.46 -8.42
CA ASN A 301 18.70 -37.00 -7.22
C ASN A 301 19.42 -36.53 -5.95
N GLU A 302 20.74 -36.60 -5.91
CA GLU A 302 21.53 -36.12 -4.77
C GLU A 302 21.39 -34.62 -4.56
N ARG A 303 21.29 -33.85 -5.65
CA ARG A 303 21.07 -32.39 -5.60
C ARG A 303 19.70 -32.07 -5.02
N ASP A 304 18.67 -32.81 -5.42
CA ASP A 304 17.32 -32.63 -4.90
C ASP A 304 17.23 -33.00 -3.42
N GLU A 305 17.78 -34.13 -2.99
CA GLU A 305 17.83 -34.52 -1.59
C GLU A 305 18.58 -33.49 -0.73
N LEU A 306 19.77 -33.08 -1.15
CA LEU A 306 20.55 -32.07 -0.44
C LEU A 306 19.83 -30.70 -0.42
N SER A 307 19.06 -30.38 -1.48
CA SER A 307 18.28 -29.14 -1.50
C SER A 307 17.15 -29.12 -0.48
N VAL A 308 16.51 -30.24 -0.22
CA VAL A 308 15.49 -30.41 0.81
C VAL A 308 16.11 -30.25 2.20
N VAL A 309 17.21 -30.94 2.46
CA VAL A 309 17.96 -30.83 3.73
C VAL A 309 18.49 -29.43 3.95
N ALA A 310 19.04 -28.79 2.92
CA ALA A 310 19.57 -27.43 3.00
C ALA A 310 18.52 -26.36 3.30
N LYS A 311 17.24 -26.63 3.01
CA LYS A 311 16.11 -25.76 3.34
C LYS A 311 15.65 -25.92 4.80
N GLY A 312 16.14 -26.94 5.51
CA GLY A 312 15.72 -27.22 6.88
C GLY A 312 14.29 -27.73 7.00
N SER A 313 13.71 -28.23 5.90
CA SER A 313 12.41 -28.91 5.89
C SER A 313 12.66 -30.42 6.00
N THR A 314 12.64 -30.94 7.21
CA THR A 314 12.48 -32.38 7.50
C THR A 314 11.03 -32.68 7.79
#